data_1d74aedac18a8c6939726cd9d114150d
#
_entry.id   1d74aedac18a8c6939726cd9d114150d
#
_cell.length_a   1.000
_cell.length_b   1.000
_cell.length_c   1.000
_cell.angle_alpha   90.00
_cell.angle_beta   90.00
_cell.angle_gamma   90.00
#
_symmetry.space_group_name_H-M   'P 1'
#
loop_
_entity.id
_entity.type
_entity.pdbx_description
1 polymer ?
#
loop_
_entity_poly.entity_id
_entity_poly.type
_entity_poly.pdbx_seq_one_letter_code
_entity_poly.pdbx_strand_id
1 'polypeptide(L)'
;MTRWQYTHGVPDPTIVSPDGQNLDNHYLARPGADEIQLDLFGDYKSNVALYPSFQEYFRKHRPLFLAAWGKNDPFFLPAGAEAFKRDIPGAIVRFFDTGHFALETHASDIAESIGDFLDATRSLL
;
A
#
# COMPACT_ATOMS: atom_id res chain seq x y z
N MET A 1 -0.35 -7.73 18.21
CA MET A 1 0.29 -6.85 17.20
C MET A 1 -0.50 -6.85 15.90
N THR A 2 -0.85 -7.99 15.31
CA THR A 2 -1.58 -8.12 14.03
C THR A 2 -2.90 -7.32 14.03
N ARG A 3 -3.77 -7.50 15.04
CA ARG A 3 -5.02 -6.74 15.13
C ARG A 3 -4.83 -5.22 15.06
N TRP A 4 -3.80 -4.71 15.72
CA TRP A 4 -3.50 -3.28 15.69
C TRP A 4 -3.17 -2.80 14.28
N GLN A 5 -2.44 -3.60 13.49
CA GLN A 5 -2.12 -3.26 12.10
C GLN A 5 -3.38 -3.14 11.22
N TYR A 6 -4.39 -4.00 11.48
CA TYR A 6 -5.66 -3.99 10.75
C TYR A 6 -6.59 -2.85 11.16
N THR A 7 -6.56 -2.43 12.43
CA THR A 7 -7.56 -1.51 12.98
C THR A 7 -7.04 -0.09 13.21
N HIS A 8 -5.72 0.09 13.29
CA HIS A 8 -5.17 1.43 13.54
C HIS A 8 -5.39 2.34 12.33
N GLY A 9 -5.87 3.56 12.59
CA GLY A 9 -6.19 4.53 11.55
C GLY A 9 -7.54 4.32 10.86
N VAL A 10 -8.29 3.28 11.24
CA VAL A 10 -9.68 3.06 10.77
C VAL A 10 -10.63 3.82 11.71
N PRO A 11 -11.48 4.74 11.20
CA PRO A 11 -12.40 5.53 12.05
C PRO A 11 -13.36 4.68 12.86
N ASP A 12 -13.91 3.63 12.26
CA ASP A 12 -14.72 2.63 12.94
C ASP A 12 -14.09 1.25 12.84
N PRO A 13 -13.29 0.82 13.82
CA PRO A 13 -12.61 -0.47 13.79
C PRO A 13 -13.55 -1.67 13.88
N THR A 14 -14.84 -1.48 14.14
CA THR A 14 -15.82 -2.58 14.21
C THR A 14 -16.18 -3.14 12.83
N ILE A 15 -15.96 -2.39 11.77
CA ILE A 15 -16.21 -2.84 10.39
C ILE A 15 -15.11 -3.75 9.85
N VAL A 16 -13.95 -3.79 10.52
CA VAL A 16 -12.83 -4.65 10.09
C VAL A 16 -13.13 -6.10 10.47
N SER A 17 -13.20 -6.98 9.46
CA SER A 17 -13.37 -8.41 9.72
C SER A 17 -12.21 -8.98 10.54
N PRO A 18 -12.46 -9.83 11.53
CA PRO A 18 -11.40 -10.53 12.24
C PRO A 18 -10.71 -11.63 11.39
N ASP A 19 -11.28 -11.99 10.25
CA ASP A 19 -10.82 -13.14 9.46
C ASP A 19 -9.41 -12.94 8.92
N GLY A 20 -9.11 -11.77 8.37
CA GLY A 20 -7.79 -11.44 7.83
C GLY A 20 -6.70 -11.58 8.90
N GLN A 21 -6.88 -10.91 10.03
CA GLN A 21 -5.91 -10.98 11.13
C GLN A 21 -5.77 -12.39 11.74
N ASN A 22 -6.87 -13.18 11.78
CA ASN A 22 -6.84 -14.54 12.29
C ASN A 22 -6.08 -15.47 11.34
N LEU A 23 -6.27 -15.30 10.04
CA LEU A 23 -5.54 -16.03 9.00
C LEU A 23 -4.03 -15.72 9.06
N ASP A 24 -3.67 -14.44 9.16
CA ASP A 24 -2.28 -14.02 9.31
C ASP A 24 -1.64 -14.63 10.57
N ASN A 25 -2.33 -14.55 11.71
CA ASN A 25 -1.83 -15.15 12.96
C ASN A 25 -1.63 -16.67 12.82
N HIS A 26 -2.53 -17.35 12.12
CA HIS A 26 -2.41 -18.78 11.86
C HIS A 26 -1.13 -19.09 11.04
N TYR A 27 -0.89 -18.35 9.98
CA TYR A 27 0.29 -18.57 9.14
C TYR A 27 1.59 -18.14 9.81
N LEU A 28 1.59 -17.06 10.57
CA LEU A 28 2.76 -16.58 11.31
C LEU A 28 3.14 -17.51 12.49
N ALA A 29 2.20 -18.33 12.99
CA ALA A 29 2.48 -19.30 14.03
C ALA A 29 3.15 -20.59 13.53
N ARG A 30 3.38 -20.75 12.23
CA ARG A 30 4.07 -21.92 11.68
C ARG A 30 5.54 -21.93 12.10
N PRO A 31 6.12 -23.13 12.36
CA PRO A 31 7.54 -23.25 12.66
C PRO A 31 8.42 -22.59 11.58
N GLY A 32 9.37 -21.75 11.99
CA GLY A 32 10.29 -21.04 11.11
C GLY A 32 9.72 -19.79 10.40
N ALA A 33 8.43 -19.47 10.62
CA ALA A 33 7.84 -18.28 10.01
C ALA A 33 8.47 -16.96 10.53
N ASP A 34 8.87 -16.93 11.78
CA ASP A 34 9.56 -15.82 12.41
C ASP A 34 10.95 -15.56 11.79
N GLU A 35 11.72 -16.63 11.56
CA GLU A 35 13.03 -16.55 10.90
C GLU A 35 12.88 -16.00 9.47
N ILE A 36 11.90 -16.51 8.70
CA ILE A 36 11.62 -16.03 7.35
C ILE A 36 11.24 -14.54 7.37
N GLN A 37 10.42 -14.10 8.33
CA GLN A 37 10.05 -12.68 8.44
C GLN A 37 11.28 -11.80 8.76
N LEU A 38 12.15 -12.24 9.65
CA LEU A 38 13.39 -11.53 9.98
C LEU A 38 14.33 -11.43 8.78
N ASP A 39 14.46 -12.49 8.00
CA ASP A 39 15.28 -12.49 6.78
C ASP A 39 14.74 -11.51 5.75
N LEU A 40 13.42 -11.48 5.53
CA LEU A 40 12.76 -10.52 4.63
C LEU A 40 12.97 -9.07 5.08
N PHE A 41 12.84 -8.79 6.38
CA PHE A 41 13.14 -7.47 6.92
C PHE A 41 14.62 -7.11 6.77
N GLY A 42 15.52 -8.07 6.97
CA GLY A 42 16.96 -7.87 6.78
C GLY A 42 17.33 -7.55 5.33
N ASP A 43 16.65 -8.20 4.37
CA ASP A 43 16.87 -7.97 2.93
C ASP A 43 16.28 -6.64 2.43
N TYR A 44 15.34 -6.05 3.16
CA TYR A 44 14.72 -4.76 2.75
C TYR A 44 15.74 -3.65 2.49
N LYS A 45 16.91 -3.70 3.11
CA LYS A 45 18.02 -2.79 2.83
C LYS A 45 18.44 -2.78 1.35
N SER A 46 18.31 -3.89 0.66
CA SER A 46 18.59 -4.01 -0.78
C SER A 46 17.63 -3.16 -1.61
N ASN A 47 16.33 -3.13 -1.23
CA ASN A 47 15.33 -2.28 -1.88
C ASN A 47 15.64 -0.79 -1.68
N VAL A 48 16.07 -0.39 -0.47
CA VAL A 48 16.45 1.01 -0.19
C VAL A 48 17.61 1.45 -1.08
N ALA A 49 18.58 0.57 -1.30
CA ALA A 49 19.71 0.83 -2.20
C ALA A 49 19.29 1.01 -3.68
N LEU A 50 18.16 0.42 -4.08
CA LEU A 50 17.62 0.52 -5.45
C LEU A 50 16.73 1.76 -5.67
N TYR A 51 16.30 2.47 -4.63
CA TYR A 51 15.40 3.63 -4.78
C TYR A 51 15.89 4.68 -5.78
N PRO A 52 17.18 5.07 -5.82
CA PRO A 52 17.66 6.02 -6.83
C PRO A 52 17.42 5.53 -8.27
N SER A 53 17.61 4.23 -8.52
CA SER A 53 17.39 3.62 -9.84
C SER A 53 15.90 3.59 -10.20
N PHE A 54 15.01 3.29 -9.22
CA PHE A 54 13.56 3.34 -9.43
C PHE A 54 13.09 4.76 -9.74
N GLN A 55 13.60 5.76 -9.02
CA GLN A 55 13.27 7.17 -9.25
C GLN A 55 13.75 7.64 -10.61
N GLU A 56 14.95 7.22 -11.05
CA GLU A 56 15.45 7.49 -12.41
C GLU A 56 14.54 6.86 -13.47
N TYR A 57 14.14 5.61 -13.29
CA TYR A 57 13.19 4.93 -14.18
C TYR A 57 11.88 5.72 -14.29
N PHE A 58 11.30 6.15 -13.17
CA PHE A 58 10.06 6.93 -13.15
C PHE A 58 10.20 8.26 -13.88
N ARG A 59 11.27 9.00 -13.66
CA ARG A 59 11.53 10.26 -14.36
C ARG A 59 11.69 10.07 -15.86
N LYS A 60 12.35 8.98 -16.27
CA LYS A 60 12.62 8.66 -17.67
C LYS A 60 11.37 8.18 -18.40
N HIS A 61 10.63 7.26 -17.81
CA HIS A 61 9.54 6.57 -18.51
C HIS A 61 8.16 7.15 -18.23
N ARG A 62 7.99 7.89 -17.13
CA ARG A 62 6.74 8.56 -16.73
C ARG A 62 5.50 7.67 -16.89
N PRO A 63 5.48 6.48 -16.27
CA PRO A 63 4.36 5.56 -16.42
C PRO A 63 3.06 6.21 -15.96
N LEU A 64 1.93 5.77 -16.50
CA LEU A 64 0.64 6.06 -15.93
C LEU A 64 0.59 5.49 -14.52
N PHE A 65 0.21 6.30 -13.53
CA PHE A 65 0.38 5.94 -12.13
C PHE A 65 -0.80 6.39 -11.27
N LEU A 66 -1.37 5.44 -10.54
CA LEU A 66 -2.36 5.68 -9.49
C LEU A 66 -1.85 5.10 -8.18
N ALA A 67 -1.81 5.91 -7.13
CA ALA A 67 -1.66 5.46 -5.75
C ALA A 67 -3.00 5.58 -5.02
N ALA A 68 -3.58 4.45 -4.64
CA ALA A 68 -4.72 4.35 -3.73
C ALA A 68 -4.19 4.06 -2.32
N TRP A 69 -4.41 4.96 -1.37
CA TRP A 69 -3.65 4.94 -0.11
C TRP A 69 -4.52 5.22 1.12
N GLY A 70 -4.23 4.52 2.22
CA GLY A 70 -4.83 4.84 3.52
C GLY A 70 -4.25 6.13 4.09
N LYS A 71 -5.08 7.15 4.31
CA LYS A 71 -4.62 8.46 4.78
C LYS A 71 -4.08 8.43 6.23
N ASN A 72 -4.46 7.40 6.99
CA ASN A 72 -4.05 7.22 8.40
C ASN A 72 -3.06 6.05 8.55
N ASP A 73 -2.42 5.61 7.48
CA ASP A 73 -1.44 4.51 7.52
C ASP A 73 -0.23 4.88 8.38
N PRO A 74 0.04 4.13 9.47
CA PRO A 74 1.14 4.42 10.39
C PRO A 74 2.49 3.89 9.90
N PHE A 75 2.51 2.99 8.90
CA PHE A 75 3.72 2.37 8.38
C PHE A 75 4.18 3.04 7.09
N PHE A 76 3.28 3.19 6.14
CA PHE A 76 3.53 3.87 4.88
C PHE A 76 2.83 5.23 4.89
N LEU A 77 3.53 6.23 5.37
CA LEU A 77 2.97 7.56 5.57
C LEU A 77 2.45 8.18 4.27
N PRO A 78 1.37 8.96 4.31
CA PRO A 78 0.80 9.67 3.15
C PRO A 78 1.83 10.48 2.34
N ALA A 79 2.83 11.03 3.01
CA ALA A 79 3.93 11.74 2.35
C ALA A 79 4.71 10.85 1.36
N GLY A 80 4.78 9.53 1.60
CA GLY A 80 5.37 8.58 0.67
C GLY A 80 4.58 8.45 -0.63
N ALA A 81 3.25 8.42 -0.55
CA ALA A 81 2.38 8.41 -1.73
C ALA A 81 2.50 9.72 -2.52
N GLU A 82 2.49 10.86 -1.84
CA GLU A 82 2.68 12.18 -2.49
C GLU A 82 4.06 12.35 -3.14
N ALA A 83 5.09 11.69 -2.61
CA ALA A 83 6.45 11.78 -3.14
C ALA A 83 6.57 11.25 -4.58
N PHE A 84 5.68 10.37 -5.04
CA PHE A 84 5.68 9.91 -6.43
C PHE A 84 5.49 11.06 -7.43
N LYS A 85 4.75 12.10 -7.08
CA LYS A 85 4.53 13.28 -7.95
C LYS A 85 5.82 14.01 -8.29
N ARG A 86 6.85 13.90 -7.47
CA ARG A 86 8.17 14.47 -7.73
C ARG A 86 8.85 13.84 -8.95
N ASP A 87 8.71 12.54 -9.09
CA ASP A 87 9.36 11.77 -10.14
C ASP A 87 8.41 11.46 -11.32
N ILE A 88 7.09 11.42 -11.05
CA ILE A 88 6.01 11.23 -12.03
C ILE A 88 5.03 12.41 -11.88
N PRO A 89 5.23 13.55 -12.56
CA PRO A 89 4.36 14.73 -12.39
C PRO A 89 2.88 14.48 -12.66
N GLY A 90 2.54 13.46 -13.49
CA GLY A 90 1.17 13.05 -13.78
C GLY A 90 0.61 12.00 -12.80
N ALA A 91 1.31 11.66 -11.72
CA ALA A 91 0.84 10.69 -10.75
C ALA A 91 -0.46 11.14 -10.06
N ILE A 92 -1.45 10.26 -10.04
CA ILE A 92 -2.70 10.46 -9.31
C ILE A 92 -2.54 9.81 -7.94
N VAL A 93 -2.85 10.55 -6.88
CA VAL A 93 -2.84 10.04 -5.51
C VAL A 93 -4.24 10.24 -4.92
N ARG A 94 -4.86 9.16 -4.48
CA ARG A 94 -6.18 9.16 -3.83
C ARG A 94 -6.05 8.60 -2.42
N PHE A 95 -6.50 9.37 -1.44
CA PHE A 95 -6.51 8.98 -0.05
C PHE A 95 -7.90 8.55 0.40
N PHE A 96 -7.95 7.43 1.15
CA PHE A 96 -9.14 6.90 1.78
C PHE A 96 -9.01 7.05 3.29
N ASP A 97 -10.10 7.31 3.98
CA ASP A 97 -10.10 7.52 5.44
C ASP A 97 -9.99 6.19 6.18
N THR A 98 -8.82 5.58 6.11
CA THR A 98 -8.50 4.27 6.67
C THR A 98 -7.01 4.13 6.96
N GLY A 99 -6.64 3.01 7.60
CA GLY A 99 -5.28 2.66 7.96
C GLY A 99 -4.53 1.86 6.87
N HIS A 100 -3.64 1.00 7.32
CA HIS A 100 -2.69 0.26 6.47
C HIS A 100 -3.37 -0.72 5.51
N PHE A 101 -4.34 -1.49 5.98
CA PHE A 101 -5.08 -2.46 5.16
C PHE A 101 -6.33 -1.82 4.56
N ALA A 102 -6.14 -0.87 3.65
CA ALA A 102 -7.20 -0.06 3.07
C ALA A 102 -8.31 -0.90 2.38
N LEU A 103 -7.98 -2.04 1.81
CA LEU A 103 -8.94 -2.94 1.16
C LEU A 103 -9.91 -3.61 2.14
N GLU A 104 -9.57 -3.71 3.43
CA GLU A 104 -10.48 -4.28 4.44
C GLU A 104 -11.73 -3.41 4.68
N THR A 105 -11.63 -2.12 4.36
CA THR A 105 -12.68 -1.14 4.67
C THR A 105 -13.19 -0.36 3.45
N HIS A 106 -12.37 -0.21 2.40
CA HIS A 106 -12.66 0.63 1.24
C HIS A 106 -12.48 -0.11 -0.10
N ALA A 107 -12.69 -1.45 -0.11
CA ALA A 107 -12.50 -2.25 -1.33
C ALA A 107 -13.31 -1.73 -2.52
N SER A 108 -14.59 -1.38 -2.31
CA SER A 108 -15.46 -0.86 -3.39
C SER A 108 -14.99 0.49 -3.92
N ASP A 109 -14.66 1.42 -3.03
CA ASP A 109 -14.19 2.77 -3.42
C ASP A 109 -12.85 2.71 -4.15
N ILE A 110 -11.97 1.81 -3.70
CA ILE A 110 -10.67 1.59 -4.35
C ILE A 110 -10.87 0.94 -5.71
N ALA A 111 -11.76 -0.04 -5.84
CA ALA A 111 -12.07 -0.69 -7.12
C ALA A 111 -12.66 0.30 -8.13
N GLU A 112 -13.59 1.18 -7.71
CA GLU A 112 -14.12 2.26 -8.53
C GLU A 112 -13.00 3.21 -8.97
N SER A 113 -12.14 3.62 -8.03
CA SER A 113 -10.99 4.47 -8.31
C SER A 113 -10.03 3.89 -9.35
N ILE A 114 -9.81 2.57 -9.30
CA ILE A 114 -8.99 1.85 -10.28
C ILE A 114 -9.71 1.79 -11.64
N GLY A 115 -11.02 1.49 -11.65
CA GLY A 115 -11.84 1.46 -12.85
C GLY A 115 -11.81 2.79 -13.59
N ASP A 116 -12.07 3.89 -12.88
CA ASP A 116 -12.01 5.26 -13.42
C ASP A 116 -10.64 5.58 -14.03
N PHE A 117 -9.57 5.19 -13.32
CA PHE A 117 -8.20 5.40 -13.80
C PHE A 117 -7.93 4.63 -15.10
N LEU A 118 -8.33 3.37 -15.17
CA LEU A 118 -8.14 2.54 -16.36
C LEU A 118 -8.96 3.06 -17.55
N ASP A 119 -10.21 3.47 -17.32
CA ASP A 119 -11.06 4.02 -18.37
C ASP A 119 -10.53 5.33 -18.91
N ALA A 120 -10.09 6.23 -18.01
CA ALA A 120 -9.49 7.52 -18.40
C ALA A 120 -8.18 7.36 -19.18
N THR A 121 -7.43 6.28 -18.95
CA THR A 121 -6.12 6.05 -19.57
C THR A 121 -6.17 5.10 -20.76
N ARG A 122 -7.32 4.47 -21.03
CA ARG A 122 -7.50 3.46 -22.09
C ARG A 122 -7.11 3.94 -23.49
N SER A 123 -7.31 5.22 -23.78
CA SER A 123 -6.96 5.84 -25.07
C SER A 123 -5.47 6.19 -25.19
N LEU A 124 -4.70 6.02 -24.12
CA LEU A 124 -3.26 6.31 -24.06
C LEU A 124 -2.39 5.05 -24.13
N LEU A 125 -3.03 3.89 -24.08
CA LEU A 125 -2.39 2.56 -24.21
C LEU A 125 -2.58 2.00 -25.62
#